data_46c62e2c59b545da6de7d0976d5f4c72
#
_entry.id   46c62e2c59b545da6de7d0976d5f4c72
#
_cell.length_a   1.000
_cell.length_b   1.000
_cell.length_c   1.000
_cell.angle_alpha   90.00
_cell.angle_beta   90.00
_cell.angle_gamma   90.00
#
_symmetry.space_group_name_H-M   'P 1'
#
loop_
_entity.id
_entity.type
_entity.pdbx_description
1 polymer ?
#
loop_
_entity_poly.entity_id
_entity_poly.type
_entity_poly.pdbx_seq_one_letter_code
_entity_poly.pdbx_strand_id
1 'polypeptide(L)'
;MTTAAELASPPAEPPPSGHTRALATVWFTLFLDLVSFGIVIPVLPFYAKSTGASEGLIALLATAYSAAQFVMSPVLGRLSDRHGRRPVMLISIAGSTMAMLTLGFAQALWMLFLSRTISGVCNANVSTAHAYVADRVPPHQRARYMGMMGTAVGLGFIVGPSLGGLLARADWPQFPFFVGAALSLLNFLMAVMWLPESHRPRAAVAGPPPPRPSLLAVARDPAFWRSQIGVMVAVYFSFFCAFAAMEATFALFAEACFGWGEQENGRYFAFIGTVIVLFQGFIVGRAVSTIGERRSLALGLTLSFTGFLLLCASPSWLFVVLGGFFIAGGNGLIMPSMSALVSRNSTSENQGINAGFAQSAGALGRIAGPMIAGVLFEVIGPRAPMGSSATLVVLVCIMVLARVHESRPEAGR
;
A
#
# COMPACT_ATOMS: atom_id res chain seq x y z
N MET A 1 -28.32 -48.87 -2.02
CA MET A 1 -28.56 -47.83 -3.05
C MET A 1 -28.93 -46.54 -2.35
N THR A 2 -27.96 -45.82 -1.89
CA THR A 2 -28.16 -44.48 -1.28
C THR A 2 -28.06 -43.45 -2.40
N THR A 3 -29.14 -42.73 -2.61
CA THR A 3 -29.36 -41.86 -3.76
C THR A 3 -28.43 -40.66 -3.74
N ALA A 4 -27.83 -40.37 -4.90
CA ALA A 4 -26.92 -39.24 -5.18
C ALA A 4 -27.57 -37.83 -5.01
N ALA A 5 -28.72 -37.73 -4.37
CA ALA A 5 -29.47 -36.47 -4.18
C ALA A 5 -29.14 -35.76 -2.86
N GLU A 6 -28.32 -36.34 -1.98
CA GLU A 6 -28.10 -35.84 -0.60
C GLU A 6 -26.81 -34.98 -0.44
N LEU A 7 -26.07 -34.73 -1.53
CA LEU A 7 -24.81 -33.94 -1.51
C LEU A 7 -24.93 -32.55 -2.15
N ALA A 8 -26.12 -32.10 -2.49
CA ALA A 8 -26.32 -30.73 -2.88
C ALA A 8 -26.37 -29.83 -1.65
N SER A 9 -25.23 -29.14 -1.35
CA SER A 9 -25.22 -28.08 -0.36
C SER A 9 -26.36 -27.07 -0.69
N PRO A 10 -27.16 -26.64 0.26
CA PRO A 10 -28.22 -25.67 -0.01
C PRO A 10 -27.62 -24.42 -0.65
N PRO A 11 -28.31 -23.79 -1.63
CA PRO A 11 -27.84 -22.55 -2.22
C PRO A 11 -27.62 -21.52 -1.11
N ALA A 12 -26.44 -20.89 -1.12
CA ALA A 12 -26.06 -19.91 -0.12
C ALA A 12 -27.12 -18.82 -0.04
N GLU A 13 -27.77 -18.70 1.11
CA GLU A 13 -28.73 -17.64 1.37
C GLU A 13 -28.08 -16.28 1.06
N PRO A 14 -28.75 -15.40 0.31
CA PRO A 14 -28.23 -14.07 0.08
C PRO A 14 -28.05 -13.36 1.42
N PRO A 15 -26.94 -12.66 1.65
CA PRO A 15 -26.68 -11.96 2.91
C PRO A 15 -27.85 -10.98 3.17
N PRO A 16 -28.32 -10.86 4.41
CA PRO A 16 -29.40 -9.96 4.78
C PRO A 16 -29.08 -8.53 4.29
N SER A 17 -30.07 -7.83 3.75
CA SER A 17 -29.92 -6.54 3.04
C SER A 17 -29.12 -5.45 3.77
N GLY A 18 -29.01 -5.52 5.09
CA GLY A 18 -28.16 -4.66 5.92
C GLY A 18 -26.64 -4.92 5.78
N HIS A 19 -26.21 -6.13 5.42
CA HIS A 19 -24.80 -6.45 5.21
C HIS A 19 -24.25 -5.82 3.93
N THR A 20 -25.03 -5.80 2.86
CA THR A 20 -24.61 -5.24 1.58
C THR A 20 -24.38 -3.72 1.68
N ARG A 21 -25.27 -3.00 2.38
CA ARG A 21 -25.11 -1.55 2.60
C ARG A 21 -23.85 -1.22 3.41
N ALA A 22 -23.61 -1.95 4.49
CA ALA A 22 -22.44 -1.74 5.34
C ALA A 22 -21.12 -1.96 4.58
N LEU A 23 -21.04 -3.05 3.79
CA LEU A 23 -19.85 -3.37 2.98
C LEU A 23 -19.66 -2.37 1.84
N ALA A 24 -20.74 -1.90 1.22
CA ALA A 24 -20.67 -0.82 0.24
C ALA A 24 -20.15 0.48 0.86
N THR A 25 -20.59 0.84 2.07
CA THR A 25 -20.09 2.02 2.79
C THR A 25 -18.59 1.89 3.06
N VAL A 26 -18.10 0.74 3.52
CA VAL A 26 -16.67 0.49 3.74
C VAL A 26 -15.88 0.61 2.42
N TRP A 27 -16.41 0.08 1.33
CA TRP A 27 -15.81 0.19 0.01
C TRP A 27 -15.66 1.66 -0.44
N PHE A 28 -16.75 2.44 -0.34
CA PHE A 28 -16.71 3.87 -0.66
C PHE A 28 -15.78 4.66 0.27
N THR A 29 -15.76 4.32 1.55
CA THR A 29 -14.84 4.92 2.53
C THR A 29 -13.38 4.69 2.12
N LEU A 30 -13.01 3.47 1.76
CA LEU A 30 -11.65 3.18 1.27
C LEU A 30 -11.35 3.90 -0.04
N PHE A 31 -12.28 3.88 -0.96
CA PHE A 31 -12.12 4.56 -2.25
C PHE A 31 -11.86 6.06 -2.08
N LEU A 32 -12.71 6.77 -1.33
CA LEU A 32 -12.56 8.21 -1.10
C LEU A 32 -11.30 8.56 -0.30
N ASP A 33 -10.93 7.72 0.67
CA ASP A 33 -9.70 7.89 1.45
C ASP A 33 -8.45 7.79 0.55
N LEU A 34 -8.43 6.80 -0.35
CA LEU A 34 -7.33 6.62 -1.31
C LEU A 34 -7.34 7.68 -2.42
N VAL A 35 -8.50 8.17 -2.84
CA VAL A 35 -8.58 9.31 -3.76
C VAL A 35 -7.96 10.54 -3.11
N SER A 36 -8.34 10.87 -1.88
CA SER A 36 -7.79 12.01 -1.15
C SER A 36 -6.28 11.88 -0.93
N PHE A 37 -5.79 10.69 -0.57
CA PHE A 37 -4.36 10.42 -0.47
C PHE A 37 -3.65 10.57 -1.83
N GLY A 38 -4.24 10.04 -2.90
CA GLY A 38 -3.67 10.06 -4.24
C GLY A 38 -3.54 11.47 -4.84
N ILE A 39 -4.46 12.39 -4.52
CA ILE A 39 -4.38 13.81 -4.94
C ILE A 39 -3.03 14.42 -4.54
N VAL A 40 -2.50 14.03 -3.39
CA VAL A 40 -1.27 14.60 -2.83
C VAL A 40 -0.03 14.19 -3.63
N ILE A 41 -0.02 12.99 -4.21
CA ILE A 41 1.18 12.39 -4.83
C ILE A 41 1.80 13.29 -5.91
N PRO A 42 1.08 13.75 -6.95
CA PRO A 42 1.66 14.60 -8.00
C PRO A 42 1.83 16.06 -7.59
N VAL A 43 1.12 16.56 -6.57
CA VAL A 43 1.06 17.98 -6.24
C VAL A 43 2.03 18.38 -5.12
N LEU A 44 2.16 17.52 -4.09
CA LEU A 44 2.95 17.84 -2.91
C LEU A 44 4.41 18.19 -3.19
N PRO A 45 5.14 17.50 -4.08
CA PRO A 45 6.54 17.84 -4.36
C PRO A 45 6.70 19.26 -4.89
N PHE A 46 5.88 19.68 -5.83
CA PHE A 46 5.92 21.03 -6.40
C PHE A 46 5.49 22.09 -5.38
N TYR A 47 4.45 21.81 -4.61
CA TYR A 47 4.00 22.68 -3.55
C TYR A 47 5.06 22.84 -2.45
N ALA A 48 5.72 21.77 -2.04
CA ALA A 48 6.82 21.84 -1.07
C ALA A 48 8.00 22.62 -1.62
N LYS A 49 8.33 22.48 -2.91
CA LYS A 49 9.39 23.25 -3.58
C LYS A 49 9.07 24.75 -3.56
N SER A 50 7.82 25.15 -3.75
CA SER A 50 7.41 26.56 -3.68
C SER A 50 7.55 27.17 -2.29
N THR A 51 7.62 26.36 -1.22
CA THR A 51 7.91 26.80 0.15
C THR A 51 9.42 26.84 0.47
N GLY A 52 10.30 26.61 -0.52
CA GLY A 52 11.75 26.60 -0.37
C GLY A 52 12.34 25.28 0.13
N ALA A 53 11.59 24.18 0.06
CA ALA A 53 12.11 22.86 0.45
C ALA A 53 13.13 22.33 -0.59
N SER A 54 14.25 21.74 -0.10
CA SER A 54 15.14 20.97 -0.96
C SER A 54 14.52 19.62 -1.33
N GLU A 55 15.04 18.98 -2.37
CA GLU A 55 14.57 17.68 -2.85
C GLU A 55 14.63 16.59 -1.77
N GLY A 56 15.68 16.62 -0.94
CA GLY A 56 15.81 15.73 0.22
C GLY A 56 14.73 15.97 1.28
N LEU A 57 14.42 17.24 1.57
CA LEU A 57 13.32 17.57 2.51
C LEU A 57 11.95 17.15 1.96
N ILE A 58 11.75 17.26 0.64
CA ILE A 58 10.55 16.78 -0.02
C ILE A 58 10.41 15.26 0.13
N ALA A 59 11.49 14.51 -0.11
CA ALA A 59 11.49 13.06 0.10
C ALA A 59 11.24 12.69 1.58
N LEU A 60 11.74 13.48 2.54
CA LEU A 60 11.49 13.28 3.97
C LEU A 60 10.02 13.48 4.38
N LEU A 61 9.21 14.20 3.60
CA LEU A 61 7.76 14.28 3.85
C LEU A 61 7.08 12.90 3.72
N ALA A 62 7.51 12.08 2.76
CA ALA A 62 7.03 10.70 2.62
C ALA A 62 7.53 9.81 3.79
N THR A 63 8.76 10.05 4.24
CA THR A 63 9.32 9.38 5.43
C THR A 63 8.52 9.71 6.68
N ALA A 64 8.19 10.98 6.92
CA ALA A 64 7.42 11.43 8.09
C ALA A 64 6.05 10.75 8.15
N TYR A 65 5.36 10.68 7.02
CA TYR A 65 4.10 9.94 6.89
C TYR A 65 4.27 8.45 7.23
N SER A 66 5.25 7.78 6.62
CA SER A 66 5.47 6.34 6.78
C SER A 66 5.93 5.97 8.20
N ALA A 67 6.76 6.81 8.83
CA ALA A 67 7.21 6.64 10.21
C ALA A 67 6.06 6.79 11.21
N ALA A 68 5.24 7.82 11.04
CA ALA A 68 4.05 8.02 11.86
C ALA A 68 3.05 6.87 11.72
N GLN A 69 2.81 6.39 10.50
CA GLN A 69 1.97 5.23 10.21
C GLN A 69 2.52 3.96 10.87
N PHE A 70 3.83 3.71 10.77
CA PHE A 70 4.47 2.52 11.34
C PHE A 70 4.28 2.47 12.87
N VAL A 71 4.50 3.58 13.56
CA VAL A 71 4.36 3.67 15.02
C VAL A 71 2.90 3.54 15.44
N MET A 72 1.98 4.17 14.71
CA MET A 72 0.56 4.24 15.12
C MET A 72 -0.28 3.05 14.65
N SER A 73 0.10 2.31 13.60
CA SER A 73 -0.67 1.17 13.11
C SER A 73 -0.97 0.11 14.19
N PRO A 74 -0.01 -0.32 15.03
CA PRO A 74 -0.32 -1.27 16.11
C PRO A 74 -1.20 -0.67 17.21
N VAL A 75 -1.12 0.64 17.44
CA VAL A 75 -1.94 1.34 18.44
C VAL A 75 -3.39 1.41 17.97
N LEU A 76 -3.59 1.86 16.73
CA LEU A 76 -4.92 1.96 16.12
C LEU A 76 -5.56 0.58 15.93
N GLY A 77 -4.78 -0.45 15.60
CA GLY A 77 -5.26 -1.83 15.55
C GLY A 77 -5.82 -2.29 16.89
N ARG A 78 -5.05 -2.12 17.97
CA ARG A 78 -5.50 -2.47 19.34
C ARG A 78 -6.71 -1.63 19.79
N LEU A 79 -6.72 -0.34 19.45
CA LEU A 79 -7.84 0.54 19.74
C LEU A 79 -9.11 0.06 19.04
N SER A 80 -8.98 -0.33 17.77
CA SER A 80 -10.05 -0.89 16.95
C SER A 80 -10.59 -2.23 17.48
N ASP A 81 -9.71 -3.10 18.01
CA ASP A 81 -10.11 -4.35 18.66
C ASP A 81 -10.83 -4.11 19.99
N ARG A 82 -10.45 -3.05 20.72
CA ARG A 82 -11.01 -2.78 22.06
C ARG A 82 -12.29 -1.93 22.03
N HIS A 83 -12.34 -0.90 21.17
CA HIS A 83 -13.43 0.09 21.17
C HIS A 83 -14.38 -0.08 19.98
N GLY A 84 -14.08 -0.99 19.06
CA GLY A 84 -14.86 -1.23 17.86
C GLY A 84 -14.20 -0.65 16.59
N ARG A 85 -14.67 -1.12 15.44
CA ARG A 85 -14.11 -0.74 14.13
C ARG A 85 -14.55 0.66 13.70
N ARG A 86 -15.83 0.98 13.94
CA ARG A 86 -16.43 2.25 13.52
C ARG A 86 -15.75 3.47 14.13
N PRO A 87 -15.53 3.60 15.47
CA PRO A 87 -14.90 4.75 16.06
C PRO A 87 -13.50 5.01 15.50
N VAL A 88 -12.69 3.95 15.31
CA VAL A 88 -11.33 4.09 14.78
C VAL A 88 -11.35 4.54 13.34
N MET A 89 -12.24 4.01 12.49
CA MET A 89 -12.40 4.51 11.11
C MET A 89 -12.82 5.98 11.09
N LEU A 90 -13.76 6.40 11.93
CA LEU A 90 -14.18 7.80 12.01
C LEU A 90 -13.03 8.72 12.45
N ILE A 91 -12.24 8.34 13.45
CA ILE A 91 -11.06 9.10 13.88
C ILE A 91 -10.04 9.19 12.74
N SER A 92 -9.80 8.10 12.01
CA SER A 92 -8.88 8.07 10.89
C SER A 92 -9.34 9.01 9.75
N ILE A 93 -10.62 8.98 9.37
CA ILE A 93 -11.15 9.85 8.31
C ILE A 93 -11.14 11.32 8.74
N ALA A 94 -11.51 11.62 10.00
CA ALA A 94 -11.43 12.97 10.55
C ALA A 94 -9.98 13.50 10.53
N GLY A 95 -9.02 12.65 10.90
CA GLY A 95 -7.60 12.97 10.82
C GLY A 95 -7.12 13.20 9.39
N SER A 96 -7.58 12.42 8.41
CA SER A 96 -7.31 12.66 6.99
C SER A 96 -7.86 14.02 6.54
N THR A 97 -9.08 14.39 6.97
CA THR A 97 -9.66 15.71 6.68
C THR A 97 -8.81 16.84 7.26
N MET A 98 -8.41 16.71 8.53
CA MET A 98 -7.54 17.71 9.18
C MET A 98 -6.18 17.84 8.48
N ALA A 99 -5.58 16.71 8.09
CA ALA A 99 -4.32 16.72 7.38
C ALA A 99 -4.42 17.43 6.03
N MET A 100 -5.49 17.19 5.27
CA MET A 100 -5.73 17.87 3.98
C MET A 100 -5.96 19.38 4.17
N LEU A 101 -6.72 19.77 5.19
CA LEU A 101 -6.89 21.19 5.53
C LEU A 101 -5.55 21.83 5.93
N THR A 102 -4.75 21.13 6.73
CA THR A 102 -3.41 21.62 7.11
C THR A 102 -2.52 21.83 5.88
N LEU A 103 -2.58 20.93 4.84
CA LEU A 103 -1.90 21.15 3.57
C LEU A 103 -2.46 22.36 2.82
N GLY A 104 -3.78 22.50 2.74
CA GLY A 104 -4.43 23.61 2.04
C GLY A 104 -4.08 24.97 2.62
N PHE A 105 -3.88 25.05 3.94
CA PHE A 105 -3.50 26.28 4.63
C PHE A 105 -1.98 26.40 4.89
N ALA A 106 -1.17 25.46 4.40
CA ALA A 106 0.26 25.47 4.68
C ALA A 106 0.94 26.65 3.99
N GLN A 107 1.67 27.46 4.77
CA GLN A 107 2.48 28.59 4.30
C GLN A 107 3.97 28.35 4.58
N ALA A 108 4.31 27.31 5.32
CA ALA A 108 5.67 26.99 5.71
C ALA A 108 5.90 25.47 5.73
N LEU A 109 7.15 25.10 5.52
CA LEU A 109 7.57 23.69 5.42
C LEU A 109 7.17 22.83 6.64
N TRP A 110 7.25 23.37 7.86
CA TRP A 110 6.84 22.64 9.06
C TRP A 110 5.36 22.22 9.06
N MET A 111 4.48 23.00 8.41
CA MET A 111 3.06 22.66 8.27
C MET A 111 2.87 21.45 7.32
N LEU A 112 3.72 21.33 6.29
CA LEU A 112 3.72 20.16 5.42
C LEU A 112 4.11 18.91 6.21
N PHE A 113 5.17 18.97 7.03
CA PHE A 113 5.55 17.88 7.93
C PHE A 113 4.46 17.55 8.95
N LEU A 114 3.83 18.54 9.54
CA LEU A 114 2.72 18.35 10.46
C LEU A 114 1.57 17.60 9.79
N SER A 115 1.16 18.05 8.61
CA SER A 115 0.10 17.39 7.84
C SER A 115 0.47 15.93 7.49
N ARG A 116 1.70 15.67 7.03
CA ARG A 116 2.17 14.32 6.72
C ARG A 116 2.16 13.42 7.95
N THR A 117 2.58 13.97 9.10
CA THR A 117 2.55 13.27 10.39
C THR A 117 1.12 12.96 10.82
N ILE A 118 0.20 13.92 10.77
CA ILE A 118 -1.23 13.70 11.07
C ILE A 118 -1.81 12.62 10.16
N SER A 119 -1.54 12.71 8.84
CA SER A 119 -1.99 11.70 7.87
C SER A 119 -1.47 10.31 8.23
N GLY A 120 -0.18 10.19 8.60
CA GLY A 120 0.41 8.91 8.99
C GLY A 120 -0.17 8.36 10.28
N VAL A 121 -0.32 9.21 11.32
CA VAL A 121 -0.94 8.84 12.62
C VAL A 121 -2.35 8.31 12.41
N CYS A 122 -3.14 8.92 11.55
CA CYS A 122 -4.54 8.60 11.35
C CYS A 122 -4.79 7.53 10.26
N ASN A 123 -3.76 7.02 9.59
CA ASN A 123 -3.91 6.04 8.51
C ASN A 123 -4.11 4.61 9.04
N ALA A 124 -5.35 4.29 9.43
CA ALA A 124 -5.74 2.95 9.84
C ALA A 124 -6.89 2.37 8.99
N ASN A 125 -7.41 3.12 8.01
CA ASN A 125 -8.64 2.78 7.30
C ASN A 125 -8.53 1.45 6.56
N VAL A 126 -7.43 1.17 5.85
CA VAL A 126 -7.26 -0.08 5.08
C VAL A 126 -7.25 -1.30 6.00
N SER A 127 -6.47 -1.28 7.07
CA SER A 127 -6.37 -2.41 8.01
C SER A 127 -7.68 -2.62 8.78
N THR A 128 -8.33 -1.54 9.21
CA THR A 128 -9.61 -1.59 9.92
C THR A 128 -10.74 -2.07 9.00
N ALA A 129 -10.74 -1.68 7.71
CA ALA A 129 -11.71 -2.17 6.74
C ALA A 129 -11.56 -3.68 6.48
N HIS A 130 -10.33 -4.19 6.37
CA HIS A 130 -10.10 -5.63 6.28
C HIS A 130 -10.60 -6.37 7.53
N ALA A 131 -10.35 -5.83 8.72
CA ALA A 131 -10.88 -6.39 9.95
C ALA A 131 -12.42 -6.33 9.99
N TYR A 132 -13.02 -5.21 9.55
CA TYR A 132 -14.46 -5.06 9.43
C TYR A 132 -15.11 -6.14 8.54
N VAL A 133 -14.50 -6.39 7.37
CA VAL A 133 -14.93 -7.47 6.47
C VAL A 133 -14.78 -8.84 7.14
N ALA A 134 -13.66 -9.09 7.81
CA ALA A 134 -13.42 -10.35 8.52
C ALA A 134 -14.43 -10.59 9.65
N ASP A 135 -14.92 -9.54 10.33
CA ASP A 135 -15.90 -9.61 11.40
C ASP A 135 -17.33 -9.89 10.89
N ARG A 136 -17.65 -9.42 9.65
CA ARG A 136 -19.01 -9.46 9.10
C ARG A 136 -19.24 -10.55 8.05
N VAL A 137 -18.19 -11.02 7.40
CA VAL A 137 -18.30 -11.94 6.25
C VAL A 137 -17.90 -13.35 6.66
N PRO A 138 -18.72 -14.39 6.32
CA PRO A 138 -18.37 -15.78 6.54
C PRO A 138 -17.03 -16.17 5.90
N PRO A 139 -16.27 -17.11 6.49
CA PRO A 139 -14.92 -17.47 6.01
C PRO A 139 -14.83 -17.80 4.52
N HIS A 140 -15.81 -18.52 3.98
CA HIS A 140 -15.85 -18.93 2.57
C HIS A 140 -16.07 -17.79 1.57
N GLN A 141 -16.57 -16.63 2.01
CA GLN A 141 -16.78 -15.44 1.17
C GLN A 141 -15.72 -14.33 1.40
N ARG A 142 -14.89 -14.44 2.45
CA ARG A 142 -13.93 -13.40 2.82
C ARG A 142 -13.00 -13.02 1.66
N ALA A 143 -12.48 -14.01 0.93
CA ALA A 143 -11.58 -13.76 -0.20
C ALA A 143 -12.22 -12.85 -1.27
N ARG A 144 -13.50 -13.08 -1.59
CA ARG A 144 -14.25 -12.25 -2.54
C ARG A 144 -14.38 -10.81 -2.07
N TYR A 145 -14.80 -10.59 -0.82
CA TYR A 145 -14.99 -9.23 -0.29
C TYR A 145 -13.68 -8.51 -0.02
N MET A 146 -12.60 -9.22 0.37
CA MET A 146 -11.24 -8.65 0.43
C MET A 146 -10.76 -8.20 -0.95
N GLY A 147 -11.04 -8.99 -1.99
CA GLY A 147 -10.78 -8.58 -3.38
C GLY A 147 -11.55 -7.32 -3.78
N MET A 148 -12.82 -7.20 -3.37
CA MET A 148 -13.60 -5.97 -3.59
C MET A 148 -12.98 -4.76 -2.87
N MET A 149 -12.46 -4.90 -1.64
CA MET A 149 -11.73 -3.80 -0.98
C MET A 149 -10.47 -3.43 -1.77
N GLY A 150 -9.78 -4.42 -2.33
CA GLY A 150 -8.65 -4.19 -3.24
C GLY A 150 -9.01 -3.36 -4.48
N THR A 151 -10.21 -3.54 -5.05
CA THR A 151 -10.66 -2.70 -6.17
C THR A 151 -10.88 -1.23 -5.77
N ALA A 152 -11.38 -0.97 -4.56
CA ALA A 152 -11.50 0.39 -4.04
C ALA A 152 -10.14 1.08 -3.93
N VAL A 153 -9.13 0.35 -3.41
CA VAL A 153 -7.75 0.82 -3.33
C VAL A 153 -7.18 1.11 -4.72
N GLY A 154 -7.30 0.18 -5.65
CA GLY A 154 -6.80 0.33 -7.03
C GLY A 154 -7.43 1.52 -7.76
N LEU A 155 -8.77 1.65 -7.71
CA LEU A 155 -9.48 2.78 -8.31
C LEU A 155 -9.11 4.11 -7.65
N GLY A 156 -8.91 4.13 -6.33
CA GLY A 156 -8.45 5.32 -5.62
C GLY A 156 -7.07 5.79 -6.10
N PHE A 157 -6.15 4.87 -6.34
CA PHE A 157 -4.83 5.16 -6.91
C PHE A 157 -4.85 5.59 -8.39
N ILE A 158 -5.92 5.29 -9.14
CA ILE A 158 -6.10 5.83 -10.50
C ILE A 158 -6.68 7.25 -10.42
N VAL A 159 -7.79 7.37 -9.71
CA VAL A 159 -8.60 8.60 -9.68
C VAL A 159 -7.89 9.71 -8.89
N GLY A 160 -7.25 9.37 -7.77
CA GLY A 160 -6.61 10.35 -6.88
C GLY A 160 -5.53 11.18 -7.58
N PRO A 161 -4.45 10.58 -8.09
CA PRO A 161 -3.41 11.31 -8.79
C PRO A 161 -3.92 12.03 -10.06
N SER A 162 -4.88 11.42 -10.78
CA SER A 162 -5.52 12.06 -11.93
C SER A 162 -6.20 13.37 -11.53
N LEU A 163 -6.99 13.33 -10.46
CA LEU A 163 -7.64 14.53 -9.92
C LEU A 163 -6.62 15.54 -9.40
N GLY A 164 -5.57 15.08 -8.71
CA GLY A 164 -4.50 15.95 -8.21
C GLY A 164 -3.86 16.76 -9.34
N GLY A 165 -3.44 16.09 -10.41
CA GLY A 165 -2.87 16.75 -11.58
C GLY A 165 -3.87 17.62 -12.36
N LEU A 166 -5.13 17.18 -12.51
CA LEU A 166 -6.17 17.93 -13.21
C LEU A 166 -6.57 19.21 -12.46
N LEU A 167 -6.59 19.15 -11.13
CA LEU A 167 -6.97 20.26 -10.27
C LEU A 167 -5.80 21.22 -9.98
N ALA A 168 -4.58 20.86 -10.33
CA ALA A 168 -3.42 21.70 -10.14
C ALA A 168 -3.54 23.00 -10.95
N ARG A 169 -3.34 24.14 -10.27
CA ARG A 169 -3.46 25.49 -10.83
C ARG A 169 -2.28 26.32 -10.38
N ALA A 170 -1.66 27.04 -11.33
CA ALA A 170 -0.54 27.91 -11.04
C ALA A 170 -0.92 29.12 -10.15
N ASP A 171 -2.15 29.62 -10.31
CA ASP A 171 -2.72 30.73 -9.53
C ASP A 171 -3.19 30.32 -8.12
N TRP A 172 -3.47 29.04 -7.92
CA TRP A 172 -3.92 28.51 -6.63
C TRP A 172 -3.39 27.08 -6.39
N PRO A 173 -2.11 26.91 -6.03
CA PRO A 173 -1.48 25.60 -5.84
C PRO A 173 -2.10 24.74 -4.74
N GLN A 174 -2.76 25.36 -3.75
CA GLN A 174 -3.40 24.67 -2.64
C GLN A 174 -4.77 24.06 -2.99
N PHE A 175 -5.38 24.45 -4.13
CA PHE A 175 -6.74 24.04 -4.51
C PHE A 175 -6.96 22.51 -4.47
N PRO A 176 -6.06 21.65 -4.97
CA PRO A 176 -6.22 20.20 -4.89
C PRO A 176 -6.38 19.68 -3.46
N PHE A 177 -5.69 20.29 -2.49
CA PHE A 177 -5.77 19.86 -1.08
C PHE A 177 -7.11 20.22 -0.44
N PHE A 178 -7.71 21.36 -0.81
CA PHE A 178 -9.05 21.71 -0.35
C PHE A 178 -10.11 20.78 -0.95
N VAL A 179 -9.96 20.36 -2.21
CA VAL A 179 -10.83 19.33 -2.80
C VAL A 179 -10.64 17.99 -2.09
N GLY A 180 -9.40 17.60 -1.78
CA GLY A 180 -9.11 16.41 -0.98
C GLY A 180 -9.73 16.47 0.42
N ALA A 181 -9.68 17.64 1.07
CA ALA A 181 -10.34 17.87 2.35
C ALA A 181 -11.85 17.75 2.27
N ALA A 182 -12.47 18.31 1.21
CA ALA A 182 -13.92 18.21 0.98
C ALA A 182 -14.34 16.75 0.75
N LEU A 183 -13.58 15.98 -0.04
CA LEU A 183 -13.83 14.55 -0.27
C LEU A 183 -13.66 13.74 1.03
N SER A 184 -12.63 14.01 1.83
CA SER A 184 -12.44 13.36 3.15
C SER A 184 -13.58 13.73 4.13
N LEU A 185 -14.03 14.98 4.13
CA LEU A 185 -15.17 15.41 4.94
C LEU A 185 -16.48 14.74 4.51
N LEU A 186 -16.72 14.64 3.19
CA LEU A 186 -17.85 13.90 2.65
C LEU A 186 -17.79 12.43 3.09
N ASN A 187 -16.62 11.82 3.01
CA ASN A 187 -16.37 10.45 3.49
C ASN A 187 -16.69 10.32 4.98
N PHE A 188 -16.24 11.28 5.79
CA PHE A 188 -16.55 11.30 7.23
C PHE A 188 -18.05 11.36 7.49
N LEU A 189 -18.77 12.26 6.84
CA LEU A 189 -20.22 12.39 6.98
C LEU A 189 -20.95 11.12 6.55
N MET A 190 -20.56 10.53 5.42
CA MET A 190 -21.08 9.24 4.95
C MET A 190 -20.84 8.12 5.96
N ALA A 191 -19.63 8.03 6.51
CA ALA A 191 -19.30 7.03 7.50
C ALA A 191 -20.07 7.22 8.82
N VAL A 192 -20.26 8.46 9.27
CA VAL A 192 -21.09 8.76 10.45
C VAL A 192 -22.54 8.31 10.26
N MET A 193 -23.12 8.56 9.07
CA MET A 193 -24.53 8.26 8.80
C MET A 193 -24.78 6.78 8.48
N TRP A 194 -23.87 6.11 7.78
CA TRP A 194 -24.15 4.80 7.16
C TRP A 194 -23.26 3.66 7.61
N LEU A 195 -22.15 3.92 8.33
CA LEU A 195 -21.27 2.86 8.79
C LEU A 195 -21.76 2.30 10.13
N PRO A 196 -22.35 1.09 10.18
CA PRO A 196 -22.71 0.46 11.45
C PRO A 196 -21.48 -0.14 12.12
N GLU A 197 -21.54 -0.31 13.44
CA GLU A 197 -20.49 -1.06 14.17
C GLU A 197 -20.49 -2.54 13.77
N SER A 198 -19.31 -3.09 13.45
CA SER A 198 -19.17 -4.50 13.09
C SER A 198 -18.75 -5.37 14.26
N HIS A 199 -18.00 -4.80 15.17
CA HIS A 199 -17.40 -5.51 16.28
C HIS A 199 -18.28 -5.38 17.52
N ARG A 200 -18.77 -6.51 18.01
CA ARG A 200 -19.21 -6.59 19.41
C ARG A 200 -17.96 -6.84 20.24
N PRO A 201 -17.63 -5.96 21.21
CA PRO A 201 -16.48 -6.21 22.08
C PRO A 201 -16.60 -7.62 22.64
N ARG A 202 -15.73 -8.51 22.23
CA ARG A 202 -15.64 -9.83 22.84
C ARG A 202 -15.24 -9.54 24.27
N ALA A 203 -16.11 -9.87 25.22
CA ALA A 203 -15.72 -9.91 26.62
C ALA A 203 -14.35 -10.60 26.67
N ALA A 204 -13.36 -9.94 27.25
CA ALA A 204 -11.98 -10.36 27.21
C ALA A 204 -11.92 -11.85 27.46
N VAL A 205 -11.57 -12.63 26.42
CA VAL A 205 -11.25 -14.05 26.62
C VAL A 205 -10.06 -14.01 27.56
N ALA A 206 -10.29 -14.41 28.80
CA ALA A 206 -9.37 -14.32 29.91
C ALA A 206 -8.15 -15.20 29.62
N GLY A 207 -7.10 -14.58 29.17
CA GLY A 207 -5.77 -15.14 29.04
C GLY A 207 -4.85 -14.08 28.47
N PRO A 208 -3.64 -13.89 29.03
CA PRO A 208 -2.65 -13.05 28.41
C PRO A 208 -2.37 -13.61 27.02
N PRO A 209 -2.31 -12.73 25.97
CA PRO A 209 -1.92 -13.20 24.63
C PRO A 209 -0.56 -13.89 24.74
N PRO A 210 -0.33 -14.99 23.98
CA PRO A 210 0.95 -15.68 24.02
C PRO A 210 2.09 -14.68 23.80
N PRO A 211 3.22 -14.81 24.52
CA PRO A 211 4.32 -13.88 24.43
C PRO A 211 4.80 -13.82 22.97
N ARG A 212 4.58 -12.67 22.34
CA ARG A 212 5.05 -12.43 20.97
C ARG A 212 6.56 -12.26 21.02
N PRO A 213 7.35 -13.01 20.23
CA PRO A 213 8.78 -12.79 20.19
C PRO A 213 9.05 -11.33 19.80
N SER A 214 9.95 -10.65 20.49
CA SER A 214 10.29 -9.27 20.18
C SER A 214 10.94 -9.21 18.80
N LEU A 215 10.59 -8.20 18.00
CA LEU A 215 11.20 -7.97 16.67
C LEU A 215 12.72 -7.94 16.75
N LEU A 216 13.28 -7.35 17.84
CA LEU A 216 14.70 -7.27 18.07
C LEU A 216 15.32 -8.65 18.37
N ALA A 217 14.63 -9.52 19.10
CA ALA A 217 15.14 -10.87 19.38
C ALA A 217 15.17 -11.71 18.09
N VAL A 218 14.13 -11.65 17.29
CA VAL A 218 14.06 -12.33 15.99
C VAL A 218 15.09 -11.79 15.01
N ALA A 219 15.29 -10.47 14.95
CA ALA A 219 16.29 -9.84 14.08
C ALA A 219 17.74 -10.18 14.46
N ARG A 220 18.01 -10.59 15.71
CA ARG A 220 19.34 -11.01 16.17
C ARG A 220 19.63 -12.48 15.94
N ASP A 221 18.62 -13.28 15.60
CA ASP A 221 18.81 -14.71 15.37
C ASP A 221 19.30 -15.00 13.93
N PRO A 222 20.54 -15.48 13.74
CA PRO A 222 21.05 -15.83 12.41
C PRO A 222 20.26 -16.96 11.74
N ALA A 223 19.64 -17.85 12.53
CA ALA A 223 18.82 -18.94 12.00
C ALA A 223 17.55 -18.41 11.32
N PHE A 224 16.97 -17.34 11.87
CA PHE A 224 15.82 -16.68 11.25
C PHE A 224 16.14 -16.19 9.82
N TRP A 225 17.28 -15.53 9.61
CA TRP A 225 17.69 -14.99 8.29
C TRP A 225 18.04 -16.08 7.26
N ARG A 226 18.28 -17.32 7.72
CA ARG A 226 18.45 -18.49 6.85
C ARG A 226 17.12 -19.16 6.51
N SER A 227 16.06 -18.89 7.26
CA SER A 227 14.72 -19.44 7.02
C SER A 227 14.04 -18.81 5.80
N GLN A 228 13.06 -19.50 5.23
CA GLN A 228 12.23 -18.97 4.13
C GLN A 228 11.52 -17.67 4.54
N ILE A 229 11.07 -17.58 5.79
CA ILE A 229 10.40 -16.37 6.31
C ILE A 229 11.38 -15.21 6.40
N GLY A 230 12.60 -15.43 6.87
CA GLY A 230 13.65 -14.40 6.92
C GLY A 230 13.97 -13.85 5.53
N VAL A 231 14.08 -14.73 4.54
CA VAL A 231 14.23 -14.30 3.13
C VAL A 231 13.05 -13.44 2.68
N MET A 232 11.80 -13.85 2.98
CA MET A 232 10.62 -13.07 2.62
C MET A 232 10.57 -11.70 3.32
N VAL A 233 10.98 -11.62 4.58
CA VAL A 233 11.12 -10.35 5.32
C VAL A 233 12.12 -9.41 4.62
N ALA A 234 13.26 -9.93 4.17
CA ALA A 234 14.22 -9.15 3.40
C ALA A 234 13.66 -8.69 2.04
N VAL A 235 12.90 -9.56 1.35
CA VAL A 235 12.20 -9.21 0.10
C VAL A 235 11.20 -8.07 0.31
N TYR A 236 10.37 -8.15 1.36
CA TYR A 236 9.42 -7.09 1.71
C TYR A 236 10.12 -5.76 1.97
N PHE A 237 11.15 -5.76 2.83
CA PHE A 237 11.91 -4.56 3.11
C PHE A 237 12.47 -3.92 1.84
N SER A 238 13.20 -4.70 1.05
CA SER A 238 13.92 -4.21 -0.11
C SER A 238 13.00 -3.74 -1.24
N PHE A 239 11.94 -4.49 -1.50
CA PHE A 239 10.93 -4.11 -2.51
C PHE A 239 10.25 -2.80 -2.14
N PHE A 240 9.75 -2.69 -0.90
CA PHE A 240 9.09 -1.45 -0.46
C PHE A 240 10.06 -0.28 -0.32
N CYS A 241 11.34 -0.53 -0.01
CA CYS A 241 12.38 0.49 -0.02
C CYS A 241 12.59 1.04 -1.43
N ALA A 242 12.76 0.18 -2.43
CA ALA A 242 12.94 0.58 -3.83
C ALA A 242 11.70 1.30 -4.38
N PHE A 243 10.51 0.78 -4.10
CA PHE A 243 9.25 1.37 -4.59
C PHE A 243 8.99 2.75 -3.96
N ALA A 244 9.13 2.87 -2.63
CA ALA A 244 8.92 4.14 -1.94
C ALA A 244 9.99 5.19 -2.27
N ALA A 245 11.22 4.76 -2.54
CA ALA A 245 12.29 5.63 -3.04
C ALA A 245 11.87 6.29 -4.37
N MET A 246 11.41 5.48 -5.32
CA MET A 246 10.90 5.96 -6.61
C MET A 246 9.67 6.86 -6.42
N GLU A 247 8.67 6.41 -5.66
CA GLU A 247 7.41 7.15 -5.47
C GLU A 247 7.66 8.56 -4.91
N ALA A 248 8.56 8.68 -3.94
CA ALA A 248 8.86 9.95 -3.29
C ALA A 248 9.64 10.94 -4.17
N THR A 249 10.45 10.43 -5.14
CA THR A 249 11.34 11.25 -5.96
C THR A 249 10.93 11.33 -7.43
N PHE A 250 9.91 10.57 -7.85
CA PHE A 250 9.53 10.47 -9.26
C PHE A 250 9.10 11.82 -9.85
N ALA A 251 8.26 12.59 -9.15
CA ALA A 251 7.79 13.88 -9.65
C ALA A 251 8.95 14.88 -9.82
N LEU A 252 9.90 14.88 -8.88
CA LEU A 252 11.12 15.71 -8.97
C LEU A 252 12.05 15.26 -10.11
N PHE A 253 12.18 13.93 -10.29
CA PHE A 253 12.93 13.36 -11.42
C PHE A 253 12.32 13.75 -12.77
N ALA A 254 11.00 13.64 -12.90
CA ALA A 254 10.27 13.96 -14.11
C ALA A 254 10.34 15.46 -14.44
N GLU A 255 10.27 16.31 -13.41
CA GLU A 255 10.51 17.76 -13.55
C GLU A 255 11.94 18.05 -14.02
N ALA A 256 12.94 17.52 -13.31
CA ALA A 256 14.35 17.82 -13.58
C ALA A 256 14.83 17.30 -14.96
N CYS A 257 14.32 16.13 -15.42
CA CYS A 257 14.78 15.51 -16.65
C CYS A 257 13.93 15.86 -17.88
N PHE A 258 12.63 16.15 -17.69
CA PHE A 258 11.66 16.30 -18.81
C PHE A 258 10.80 17.57 -18.71
N GLY A 259 10.94 18.36 -17.64
CA GLY A 259 10.12 19.56 -17.43
C GLY A 259 8.65 19.25 -17.13
N TRP A 260 8.34 18.04 -16.60
CA TRP A 260 6.97 17.67 -16.25
C TRP A 260 6.48 18.43 -15.02
N GLY A 261 5.29 19.01 -15.11
CA GLY A 261 4.60 19.61 -13.99
C GLY A 261 3.61 18.64 -13.33
N GLU A 262 2.72 19.19 -12.50
CA GLU A 262 1.72 18.41 -11.75
C GLU A 262 0.76 17.65 -12.68
N GLN A 263 0.39 18.25 -13.82
CA GLN A 263 -0.57 17.66 -14.76
C GLN A 263 0.00 16.43 -15.48
N GLU A 264 1.24 16.51 -15.98
CA GLU A 264 1.93 15.38 -16.62
C GLU A 264 2.14 14.25 -15.61
N ASN A 265 2.57 14.57 -14.41
CA ASN A 265 2.72 13.60 -13.31
C ASN A 265 1.37 12.96 -12.95
N GLY A 266 0.30 13.74 -12.85
CA GLY A 266 -1.04 13.23 -12.62
C GLY A 266 -1.51 12.23 -13.69
N ARG A 267 -1.31 12.55 -14.98
CA ARG A 267 -1.62 11.65 -16.11
C ARG A 267 -0.78 10.38 -16.08
N TYR A 268 0.50 10.50 -15.74
CA TYR A 268 1.39 9.36 -15.62
C TYR A 268 0.96 8.41 -14.50
N PHE A 269 0.68 8.92 -13.30
CA PHE A 269 0.20 8.08 -12.20
C PHE A 269 -1.17 7.46 -12.48
N ALA A 270 -2.06 8.14 -13.21
CA ALA A 270 -3.32 7.57 -13.71
C ALA A 270 -3.08 6.38 -14.64
N PHE A 271 -2.13 6.52 -15.58
CA PHE A 271 -1.71 5.44 -16.47
C PHE A 271 -1.17 4.25 -15.67
N ILE A 272 -0.23 4.49 -14.73
CA ILE A 272 0.34 3.47 -13.86
C ILE A 272 -0.74 2.73 -13.07
N GLY A 273 -1.67 3.46 -12.43
CA GLY A 273 -2.78 2.87 -11.71
C GLY A 273 -3.66 1.98 -12.59
N THR A 274 -3.95 2.44 -13.81
CA THR A 274 -4.72 1.65 -14.80
C THR A 274 -4.01 0.35 -15.16
N VAL A 275 -2.70 0.40 -15.41
CA VAL A 275 -1.88 -0.79 -15.70
C VAL A 275 -1.91 -1.76 -14.52
N ILE A 276 -1.74 -1.28 -13.27
CA ILE A 276 -1.81 -2.13 -12.06
C ILE A 276 -3.15 -2.86 -11.99
N VAL A 277 -4.27 -2.15 -12.18
CA VAL A 277 -5.62 -2.76 -12.11
C VAL A 277 -5.83 -3.80 -13.21
N LEU A 278 -5.39 -3.52 -14.43
CA LEU A 278 -5.47 -4.48 -15.54
C LEU A 278 -4.63 -5.73 -15.27
N PHE A 279 -3.40 -5.57 -14.80
CA PHE A 279 -2.55 -6.71 -14.45
C PHE A 279 -3.15 -7.53 -13.31
N GLN A 280 -3.58 -6.90 -12.22
CA GLN A 280 -4.18 -7.60 -11.08
C GLN A 280 -5.49 -8.31 -11.45
N GLY A 281 -6.32 -7.69 -12.29
CA GLY A 281 -7.62 -8.25 -12.68
C GLY A 281 -7.52 -9.42 -13.67
N PHE A 282 -6.60 -9.37 -14.64
CA PHE A 282 -6.60 -10.31 -15.77
C PHE A 282 -5.37 -11.22 -15.82
N ILE A 283 -4.21 -10.77 -15.36
CA ILE A 283 -2.93 -11.46 -15.59
C ILE A 283 -2.49 -12.24 -14.36
N VAL A 284 -2.57 -11.63 -13.18
CA VAL A 284 -2.00 -12.20 -11.95
C VAL A 284 -2.57 -13.56 -11.59
N GLY A 285 -3.90 -13.71 -11.63
CA GLY A 285 -4.55 -14.98 -11.30
C GLY A 285 -4.09 -16.12 -12.23
N ARG A 286 -3.98 -15.86 -13.53
CA ARG A 286 -3.50 -16.82 -14.52
C ARG A 286 -2.00 -17.11 -14.36
N ALA A 287 -1.19 -16.08 -14.17
CA ALA A 287 0.25 -16.24 -13.98
C ALA A 287 0.57 -17.10 -12.77
N VAL A 288 0.00 -16.77 -11.60
CA VAL A 288 0.25 -17.53 -10.37
C VAL A 288 -0.23 -18.97 -10.47
N SER A 289 -1.38 -19.23 -11.10
CA SER A 289 -1.90 -20.60 -11.26
C SER A 289 -1.08 -21.44 -12.26
N THR A 290 -0.44 -20.82 -13.26
CA THR A 290 0.30 -21.55 -14.31
C THR A 290 1.78 -21.75 -13.98
N ILE A 291 2.46 -20.73 -13.45
CA ILE A 291 3.92 -20.75 -13.22
C ILE A 291 4.32 -20.85 -11.74
N GLY A 292 3.36 -20.78 -10.84
CA GLY A 292 3.58 -20.82 -9.39
C GLY A 292 4.04 -19.47 -8.79
N GLU A 293 4.01 -19.35 -7.45
CA GLU A 293 4.24 -18.09 -6.75
C GLU A 293 5.69 -17.62 -6.82
N ARG A 294 6.66 -18.53 -6.70
CA ARG A 294 8.09 -18.20 -6.77
C ARG A 294 8.46 -17.61 -8.14
N ARG A 295 8.03 -18.27 -9.22
CA ARG A 295 8.32 -17.79 -10.58
C ARG A 295 7.58 -16.51 -10.89
N SER A 296 6.34 -16.36 -10.42
CA SER A 296 5.56 -15.11 -10.54
C SER A 296 6.25 -13.96 -9.80
N LEU A 297 6.78 -14.19 -8.59
CA LEU A 297 7.55 -13.21 -7.85
C LEU A 297 8.83 -12.82 -8.61
N ALA A 298 9.60 -13.80 -9.09
CA ALA A 298 10.83 -13.55 -9.86
C ALA A 298 10.54 -12.77 -11.15
N LEU A 299 9.48 -13.15 -11.89
CA LEU A 299 9.03 -12.42 -13.07
C LEU A 299 8.66 -10.97 -12.75
N GLY A 300 7.88 -10.76 -11.68
CA GLY A 300 7.50 -9.42 -11.22
C GLY A 300 8.71 -8.55 -10.84
N LEU A 301 9.68 -9.12 -10.14
CA LEU A 301 10.94 -8.44 -9.80
C LEU A 301 11.77 -8.12 -11.06
N THR A 302 11.84 -9.04 -12.02
CA THR A 302 12.53 -8.81 -13.31
C THR A 302 11.86 -7.68 -14.10
N LEU A 303 10.52 -7.66 -14.18
CA LEU A 303 9.78 -6.55 -14.82
C LEU A 303 10.06 -5.23 -14.10
N SER A 304 10.00 -5.21 -12.77
CA SER A 304 10.29 -4.00 -11.98
C SER A 304 11.74 -3.53 -12.17
N PHE A 305 12.72 -4.44 -12.19
CA PHE A 305 14.11 -4.10 -12.50
C PHE A 305 14.25 -3.45 -13.88
N THR A 306 13.66 -4.06 -14.91
CA THR A 306 13.65 -3.51 -16.27
C THR A 306 13.03 -2.11 -16.27
N GLY A 307 11.93 -1.92 -15.56
CA GLY A 307 11.27 -0.62 -15.46
C GLY A 307 12.14 0.44 -14.78
N PHE A 308 12.77 0.12 -13.64
CA PHE A 308 13.70 1.04 -12.96
C PHE A 308 14.92 1.36 -13.82
N LEU A 309 15.44 0.40 -14.57
CA LEU A 309 16.56 0.60 -15.49
C LEU A 309 16.16 1.55 -16.63
N LEU A 310 14.97 1.38 -17.20
CA LEU A 310 14.43 2.27 -18.21
C LEU A 310 14.24 3.69 -17.68
N LEU A 311 13.78 3.87 -16.44
CA LEU A 311 13.70 5.18 -15.81
C LEU A 311 15.09 5.80 -15.61
N CYS A 312 16.05 5.03 -15.10
CA CYS A 312 17.41 5.49 -14.87
C CYS A 312 18.10 5.94 -16.17
N ALA A 313 17.96 5.14 -17.24
CA ALA A 313 18.59 5.39 -18.54
C ALA A 313 17.79 6.36 -19.42
N SER A 314 16.57 6.76 -19.04
CA SER A 314 15.56 7.41 -19.88
C SER A 314 16.13 8.58 -20.74
N PRO A 315 16.27 8.40 -22.07
CA PRO A 315 16.64 9.50 -22.98
C PRO A 315 15.43 10.33 -23.43
N SER A 316 14.20 9.81 -23.24
CA SER A 316 12.97 10.47 -23.64
C SER A 316 11.79 10.05 -22.75
N TRP A 317 10.71 10.81 -22.80
CA TRP A 317 9.47 10.53 -22.05
C TRP A 317 8.86 9.15 -22.36
N LEU A 318 9.09 8.61 -23.57
CA LEU A 318 8.62 7.26 -23.93
C LEU A 318 9.23 6.18 -23.04
N PHE A 319 10.52 6.31 -22.70
CA PHE A 319 11.21 5.39 -21.79
C PHE A 319 10.65 5.50 -20.36
N VAL A 320 10.18 6.68 -19.95
CA VAL A 320 9.50 6.88 -18.66
C VAL A 320 8.17 6.13 -18.66
N VAL A 321 7.37 6.25 -19.71
CA VAL A 321 6.08 5.54 -19.84
C VAL A 321 6.28 4.02 -19.87
N LEU A 322 7.23 3.53 -20.65
CA LEU A 322 7.57 2.10 -20.71
C LEU A 322 8.11 1.59 -19.37
N GLY A 323 8.99 2.36 -18.73
CA GLY A 323 9.51 2.04 -17.39
C GLY A 323 8.38 1.90 -16.36
N GLY A 324 7.45 2.84 -16.37
CA GLY A 324 6.27 2.78 -15.52
C GLY A 324 5.37 1.58 -15.83
N PHE A 325 5.15 1.24 -17.08
CA PHE A 325 4.40 0.05 -17.47
C PHE A 325 5.01 -1.24 -16.87
N PHE A 326 6.33 -1.40 -16.98
CA PHE A 326 7.03 -2.56 -16.42
C PHE A 326 7.01 -2.58 -14.90
N ILE A 327 7.19 -1.44 -14.23
CA ILE A 327 7.08 -1.35 -12.75
C ILE A 327 5.66 -1.70 -12.30
N ALA A 328 4.64 -1.16 -12.95
CA ALA A 328 3.24 -1.40 -12.62
C ALA A 328 2.85 -2.87 -12.81
N GLY A 329 3.24 -3.46 -13.94
CA GLY A 329 3.03 -4.88 -14.22
C GLY A 329 3.77 -5.77 -13.23
N GLY A 330 5.02 -5.44 -12.91
CA GLY A 330 5.82 -6.12 -11.90
C GLY A 330 5.17 -6.07 -10.52
N ASN A 331 4.74 -4.89 -10.07
CA ASN A 331 4.06 -4.70 -8.80
C ASN A 331 2.78 -5.56 -8.69
N GLY A 332 2.01 -5.65 -9.78
CA GLY A 332 0.83 -6.52 -9.87
C GLY A 332 1.15 -7.98 -9.53
N LEU A 333 2.29 -8.51 -9.98
CA LEU A 333 2.73 -9.89 -9.69
C LEU A 333 3.39 -10.05 -8.32
N ILE A 334 4.19 -9.07 -7.88
CA ILE A 334 4.98 -9.14 -6.65
C ILE A 334 4.10 -9.24 -5.41
N MET A 335 3.13 -8.33 -5.25
CA MET A 335 2.35 -8.21 -4.03
C MET A 335 1.59 -9.49 -3.65
N PRO A 336 0.79 -10.12 -4.54
CA PRO A 336 0.09 -11.35 -4.21
C PRO A 336 1.05 -12.53 -4.02
N SER A 337 2.12 -12.63 -4.83
CA SER A 337 3.10 -13.71 -4.72
C SER A 337 3.87 -13.66 -3.40
N MET A 338 4.26 -12.46 -2.93
CA MET A 338 4.91 -12.28 -1.62
C MET A 338 3.98 -12.75 -0.49
N SER A 339 2.72 -12.33 -0.50
CA SER A 339 1.75 -12.70 0.52
C SER A 339 1.48 -14.21 0.53
N ALA A 340 1.34 -14.82 -0.64
CA ALA A 340 1.15 -16.27 -0.79
C ALA A 340 2.36 -17.07 -0.28
N LEU A 341 3.58 -16.64 -0.61
CA LEU A 341 4.81 -17.31 -0.15
C LEU A 341 4.99 -17.22 1.36
N VAL A 342 4.68 -16.08 1.99
CA VAL A 342 4.68 -15.97 3.46
C VAL A 342 3.66 -16.92 4.07
N SER A 343 2.43 -16.97 3.54
CA SER A 343 1.37 -17.85 4.02
C SER A 343 1.75 -19.34 3.91
N ARG A 344 2.28 -19.78 2.75
CA ARG A 344 2.67 -21.18 2.49
C ARG A 344 3.86 -21.66 3.33
N ASN A 345 4.78 -20.75 3.68
CA ASN A 345 5.93 -21.07 4.52
C ASN A 345 5.65 -20.87 6.03
N SER A 346 4.38 -20.70 6.39
CA SER A 346 3.94 -20.52 7.78
C SER A 346 3.01 -21.64 8.21
N THR A 347 3.13 -22.08 9.45
CA THR A 347 2.12 -22.95 10.07
C THR A 347 0.87 -22.14 10.43
N SER A 348 -0.28 -22.78 10.61
CA SER A 348 -1.53 -22.12 11.02
C SER A 348 -1.38 -21.30 12.30
N GLU A 349 -0.50 -21.72 13.22
CA GLU A 349 -0.23 -21.04 14.49
C GLU A 349 0.63 -19.77 14.30
N ASN A 350 1.60 -19.80 13.37
CA ASN A 350 2.59 -18.73 13.19
C ASN A 350 2.29 -17.80 11.99
N GLN A 351 1.24 -18.09 11.20
CA GLN A 351 0.92 -17.36 9.98
C GLN A 351 0.72 -15.86 10.24
N GLY A 352 -0.01 -15.50 11.30
CA GLY A 352 -0.24 -14.10 11.67
C GLY A 352 1.03 -13.39 12.11
N ILE A 353 1.91 -14.09 12.84
CA ILE A 353 3.19 -13.54 13.33
C ILE A 353 4.11 -13.29 12.13
N ASN A 354 4.27 -14.26 11.25
CA ASN A 354 5.14 -14.18 10.08
C ASN A 354 4.67 -13.11 9.08
N ALA A 355 3.36 -13.01 8.84
CA ALA A 355 2.78 -11.93 8.06
C ALA A 355 3.03 -10.55 8.70
N GLY A 356 2.94 -10.46 10.03
CA GLY A 356 3.26 -9.26 10.79
C GLY A 356 4.73 -8.83 10.63
N PHE A 357 5.68 -9.78 10.71
CA PHE A 357 7.10 -9.50 10.46
C PHE A 357 7.35 -8.98 9.04
N ALA A 358 6.78 -9.63 8.03
CA ALA A 358 6.91 -9.21 6.64
C ALA A 358 6.34 -7.80 6.41
N GLN A 359 5.15 -7.51 6.93
CA GLN A 359 4.51 -6.19 6.82
C GLN A 359 5.30 -5.10 7.56
N SER A 360 5.86 -5.42 8.74
CA SER A 360 6.71 -4.49 9.50
C SER A 360 7.99 -4.16 8.73
N ALA A 361 8.61 -5.15 8.09
CA ALA A 361 9.77 -4.95 7.24
C ALA A 361 9.43 -4.07 6.03
N GLY A 362 8.28 -4.29 5.38
CA GLY A 362 7.80 -3.43 4.31
C GLY A 362 7.56 -1.99 4.77
N ALA A 363 7.04 -1.79 5.98
CA ALA A 363 6.86 -0.46 6.54
C ALA A 363 8.21 0.24 6.82
N LEU A 364 9.21 -0.49 7.34
CA LEU A 364 10.57 0.03 7.49
C LEU A 364 11.20 0.37 6.13
N GLY A 365 10.94 -0.42 5.09
CA GLY A 365 11.34 -0.11 3.72
C GLY A 365 10.75 1.22 3.22
N ARG A 366 9.46 1.46 3.48
CA ARG A 366 8.81 2.73 3.14
C ARG A 366 9.36 3.95 3.92
N ILE A 367 9.96 3.74 5.07
CA ILE A 367 10.67 4.79 5.81
C ILE A 367 12.06 5.03 5.20
N ALA A 368 12.83 3.95 5.00
CA ALA A 368 14.21 4.05 4.56
C ALA A 368 14.35 4.51 3.10
N GLY A 369 13.42 4.07 2.22
CA GLY A 369 13.46 4.36 0.79
C GLY A 369 13.54 5.85 0.48
N PRO A 370 12.56 6.67 0.89
CA PRO A 370 12.57 8.10 0.63
C PRO A 370 13.76 8.83 1.27
N MET A 371 14.21 8.42 2.48
CA MET A 371 15.40 9.00 3.11
C MET A 371 16.65 8.80 2.25
N ILE A 372 16.88 7.57 1.79
CA ILE A 372 18.03 7.24 0.94
C ILE A 372 17.89 7.95 -0.41
N ALA A 373 16.70 7.93 -1.00
CA ALA A 373 16.42 8.53 -2.29
C ALA A 373 16.63 10.05 -2.31
N GLY A 374 16.21 10.75 -1.25
CA GLY A 374 16.40 12.19 -1.11
C GLY A 374 17.88 12.55 -1.10
N VAL A 375 18.70 11.86 -0.32
CA VAL A 375 20.15 12.06 -0.28
C VAL A 375 20.80 11.76 -1.64
N LEU A 376 20.43 10.64 -2.27
CA LEU A 376 20.96 10.27 -3.59
C LEU A 376 20.57 11.30 -4.66
N PHE A 377 19.37 11.84 -4.59
CA PHE A 377 18.90 12.86 -5.51
C PHE A 377 19.72 14.17 -5.40
N GLU A 378 19.95 14.63 -4.17
CA GLU A 378 20.73 15.86 -3.92
C GLU A 378 22.23 15.69 -4.23
N VAL A 379 22.84 14.57 -3.85
CA VAL A 379 24.31 14.39 -3.94
C VAL A 379 24.75 13.91 -5.32
N ILE A 380 23.99 13.01 -5.95
CA ILE A 380 24.38 12.36 -7.22
C ILE A 380 23.56 12.90 -8.39
N GLY A 381 22.26 13.17 -8.18
CA GLY A 381 21.36 13.72 -9.17
C GLY A 381 20.06 12.96 -9.35
N PRO A 382 19.17 13.46 -10.23
CA PRO A 382 17.77 13.04 -10.31
C PRO A 382 17.57 11.58 -10.73
N ARG A 383 18.53 10.97 -11.41
CA ARG A 383 18.46 9.55 -11.86
C ARG A 383 18.96 8.56 -10.83
N ALA A 384 19.72 9.00 -9.82
CA ALA A 384 20.35 8.12 -8.83
C ALA A 384 19.34 7.30 -7.99
N PRO A 385 18.20 7.84 -7.54
CA PRO A 385 17.17 7.05 -6.86
C PRO A 385 16.63 5.88 -7.71
N MET A 386 16.47 6.11 -9.03
CA MET A 386 15.99 5.05 -9.94
C MET A 386 17.04 3.94 -10.12
N GLY A 387 18.32 4.32 -10.25
CA GLY A 387 19.45 3.40 -10.34
C GLY A 387 19.63 2.57 -9.06
N SER A 388 19.50 3.20 -7.89
CA SER A 388 19.57 2.50 -6.60
C SER A 388 18.40 1.52 -6.42
N SER A 389 17.18 1.90 -6.84
CA SER A 389 16.01 1.03 -6.84
C SER A 389 16.20 -0.17 -7.78
N ALA A 390 16.74 0.03 -8.98
CA ALA A 390 17.08 -1.05 -9.90
C ALA A 390 18.08 -2.03 -9.27
N THR A 391 19.16 -1.51 -8.66
CA THR A 391 20.18 -2.31 -8.00
C THR A 391 19.58 -3.13 -6.86
N LEU A 392 18.75 -2.52 -6.02
CA LEU A 392 18.12 -3.21 -4.90
C LEU A 392 17.17 -4.32 -5.37
N VAL A 393 16.36 -4.06 -6.40
CA VAL A 393 15.40 -5.04 -6.94
C VAL A 393 16.11 -6.22 -7.61
N VAL A 394 17.21 -6.01 -8.35
CA VAL A 394 17.96 -7.13 -8.95
C VAL A 394 18.65 -8.00 -7.89
N LEU A 395 19.20 -7.40 -6.84
CA LEU A 395 19.78 -8.16 -5.73
C LEU A 395 18.73 -9.04 -5.03
N VAL A 396 17.52 -8.49 -4.83
CA VAL A 396 16.37 -9.23 -4.28
C VAL A 396 15.93 -10.35 -5.23
N CYS A 397 15.89 -10.10 -6.54
CA CYS A 397 15.55 -11.11 -7.53
C CYS A 397 16.53 -12.28 -7.48
N ILE A 398 17.83 -12.01 -7.44
CA ILE A 398 18.86 -13.02 -7.30
C ILE A 398 18.67 -13.82 -5.99
N MET A 399 18.39 -13.13 -4.88
CA MET A 399 18.14 -13.77 -3.59
C MET A 399 16.90 -14.69 -3.63
N VAL A 400 15.80 -14.27 -4.28
CA VAL A 400 14.60 -15.08 -4.46
C VAL A 400 14.92 -16.34 -5.28
N LEU A 401 15.63 -16.19 -6.39
CA LEU A 401 16.01 -17.31 -7.25
C LEU A 401 16.96 -18.30 -6.56
N ALA A 402 17.85 -17.80 -5.69
CA ALA A 402 18.83 -18.63 -4.99
C ALA A 402 18.27 -19.33 -3.74
N ARG A 403 17.37 -18.69 -3.00
CA ARG A 403 17.00 -19.12 -1.64
C ARG A 403 15.53 -19.47 -1.43
N VAL A 404 14.60 -18.97 -2.26
CA VAL A 404 13.19 -19.30 -2.12
C VAL A 404 12.92 -20.64 -2.77
N HIS A 405 12.41 -21.60 -2.02
CA HIS A 405 12.00 -22.90 -2.53
C HIS A 405 10.48 -22.97 -2.57
N GLU A 406 9.93 -23.56 -3.64
CA GLU A 406 8.51 -23.94 -3.65
C GLU A 406 8.36 -25.17 -2.75
N SER A 407 7.72 -25.01 -1.60
CA SER A 407 7.20 -26.17 -0.88
C SER A 407 6.16 -26.83 -1.79
N ARG A 408 6.48 -28.06 -2.28
CA ARG A 408 5.49 -28.88 -2.97
C ARG A 408 4.27 -29.03 -2.06
N PRO A 409 3.03 -28.89 -2.57
CA PRO A 409 1.88 -29.29 -1.80
C PRO A 409 2.11 -30.74 -1.38
N GLU A 410 2.08 -31.03 -0.10
CA GLU A 410 1.98 -32.43 0.35
C GLU A 410 0.73 -32.98 -0.32
N ALA A 411 0.95 -33.87 -1.30
CA ALA A 411 -0.11 -34.60 -1.96
C ALA A 411 -0.78 -35.45 -0.87
N GLY A 412 -2.00 -35.08 -0.50
CA GLY A 412 -2.99 -35.78 0.28
C GLY A 412 -2.46 -36.78 1.34
N ARG A 413 -2.48 -36.39 2.59
CA ARG A 413 -2.82 -37.31 3.67
C ARG A 413 -4.14 -36.93 4.30
#